data_436b9f2cb0d569d179ef575725abd120
#
_entry.id   436b9f2cb0d569d179ef575725abd120
#
_cell.length_a   1.000
_cell.length_b   1.000
_cell.length_c   1.000
_cell.angle_alpha   90.00
_cell.angle_beta   90.00
_cell.angle_gamma   90.00
#
_symmetry.space_group_name_H-M   'P 1'
#
loop_
_entity.id
_entity.type
_entity.pdbx_description
1 polymer ?
#
loop_
_entity_poly.entity_id
_entity_poly.type
_entity_poly.pdbx_seq_one_letter_code
_entity_poly.pdbx_strand_id
1 'polypeptide(L)'
;MAFEERYYREELDYLRQLGKLLAQEKPHLAHFLAEKEGDPDVERLMEAFAFMSGSLRQKLEDEFPEFTHGLIRMLWANYLRPVPAMTVIAYEPKTDQLKVPVQVCRNELIRSRSEKSSLTAQKVLPDNHDKIVSSVACHFTLARDIWLQPLRILDTRNASSLKEGIIDISFTADNNASPAMLDLNKITFWLGNEDDYTRHQLYLWFCECLMDAELIAGEYRLPLPDLWLEAAGFDNRDALLPWPKNVHSGYRVLQEYFCYPEAFFFFHLRDVAPLPDDFPVSAFTLRLHFNRPLPADIKLRQDSLRLHCTPAINLFTHYADPVRPDGRMAEYPLRASHKHPDAYDIFQVSTVTSKIKVSGTDSSPGSQVRVWPEFESFQHQMEYSRQREVVYWHHRTKTSLFHYGLEHSIAFVHADGSIPGSSRFNDDVITTSLICTNRMIPARLHTGDICVAVNKNPAVASFRNVTRPTQPLWPVTDGDMHWSLISAMNLNYLSLLDRETLIQILRTFDLPGAHHPQRARLSRQKLDAIEKLETKPVDRLFKGVPVRGLATTLWIRPDPFICEGEIYLLGTVLSHFFALYASINSYHCLKIINTESQEAWEWQEKMGQHALI
;
A
#
# COMPACT_ATOMS: atom_id res chain seq x y z
N MET A 1 -30.07 0.44 10.98
CA MET A 1 -29.04 1.01 11.87
C MET A 1 -29.19 0.34 13.22
N ALA A 2 -28.16 -0.37 13.67
CA ALA A 2 -28.10 -0.83 15.05
C ALA A 2 -27.70 0.38 15.90
N PHE A 3 -28.48 0.69 16.90
CA PHE A 3 -28.18 1.73 17.88
C PHE A 3 -26.98 1.27 18.71
N GLU A 4 -25.90 2.01 18.71
CA GLU A 4 -24.75 1.69 19.54
C GLU A 4 -25.03 2.10 20.99
N GLU A 5 -25.04 1.12 21.88
CA GLU A 5 -25.27 1.29 23.32
C GLU A 5 -24.31 2.29 23.98
N ARG A 6 -23.15 2.54 23.35
CA ARG A 6 -22.16 3.52 23.77
C ARG A 6 -22.72 4.93 23.84
N TYR A 7 -23.38 5.41 22.78
CA TYR A 7 -23.97 6.76 22.73
C TYR A 7 -25.06 6.95 23.79
N TYR A 8 -25.87 5.91 23.99
CA TYR A 8 -26.88 5.94 25.05
C TYR A 8 -26.28 6.10 26.43
N ARG A 9 -25.21 5.33 26.74
CA ARG A 9 -24.54 5.38 28.05
C ARG A 9 -23.85 6.73 28.28
N GLU A 10 -23.16 7.26 27.29
CA GLU A 10 -22.48 8.56 27.39
C GLU A 10 -23.51 9.70 27.63
N GLU A 11 -24.60 9.71 26.90
CA GLU A 11 -25.66 10.71 27.07
C GLU A 11 -26.39 10.56 28.41
N LEU A 12 -26.65 9.35 28.85
CA LEU A 12 -27.29 9.09 30.16
C LEU A 12 -26.38 9.54 31.31
N ASP A 13 -25.09 9.25 31.24
CA ASP A 13 -24.11 9.70 32.23
C ASP A 13 -23.98 11.24 32.25
N TYR A 14 -23.99 11.86 31.07
CA TYR A 14 -24.00 13.32 30.95
C TYR A 14 -25.25 13.94 31.59
N LEU A 15 -26.43 13.43 31.29
CA LEU A 15 -27.71 13.91 31.87
C LEU A 15 -27.73 13.75 33.39
N ARG A 16 -27.21 12.64 33.92
CA ARG A 16 -27.10 12.43 35.37
C ARG A 16 -26.13 13.40 36.04
N GLN A 17 -24.99 13.71 35.38
CA GLN A 17 -24.08 14.74 35.88
C GLN A 17 -24.72 16.14 35.86
N LEU A 18 -25.39 16.47 34.77
CA LEU A 18 -26.12 17.75 34.63
C LEU A 18 -27.24 17.87 35.69
N GLY A 19 -27.96 16.77 35.96
CA GLY A 19 -28.99 16.71 37.02
C GLY A 19 -28.42 17.00 38.40
N LYS A 20 -27.22 16.47 38.71
CA LYS A 20 -26.53 16.77 39.97
C LYS A 20 -26.10 18.24 40.09
N LEU A 21 -25.62 18.84 39.02
CA LEU A 21 -25.25 20.25 38.97
C LEU A 21 -26.49 21.15 39.16
N LEU A 22 -27.59 20.83 38.47
CA LEU A 22 -28.83 21.57 38.57
C LEU A 22 -29.45 21.46 39.97
N ALA A 23 -29.31 20.31 40.65
CA ALA A 23 -29.73 20.09 42.01
C ALA A 23 -28.95 20.94 43.02
N GLN A 24 -27.70 21.28 42.76
CA GLN A 24 -26.91 22.22 43.57
C GLN A 24 -27.42 23.65 43.43
N GLU A 25 -27.83 24.07 42.24
CA GLU A 25 -28.38 25.40 42.00
C GLU A 25 -29.84 25.53 42.48
N LYS A 26 -30.59 24.42 42.40
CA LYS A 26 -32.02 24.40 42.79
C LYS A 26 -32.30 23.26 43.80
N PRO A 27 -32.04 23.47 45.09
CA PRO A 27 -32.13 22.44 46.13
C PRO A 27 -33.51 21.76 46.25
N HIS A 28 -34.58 22.42 45.88
CA HIS A 28 -35.94 21.85 45.91
C HIS A 28 -36.16 20.75 44.86
N LEU A 29 -35.32 20.67 43.82
CA LEU A 29 -35.36 19.63 42.80
C LEU A 29 -34.37 18.50 43.07
N ALA A 30 -33.55 18.58 44.11
CA ALA A 30 -32.48 17.64 44.40
C ALA A 30 -33.00 16.20 44.57
N HIS A 31 -34.14 16.02 45.22
CA HIS A 31 -34.73 14.69 45.40
C HIS A 31 -35.13 14.00 44.08
N PHE A 32 -35.45 14.76 43.06
CA PHE A 32 -35.86 14.23 41.76
C PHE A 32 -34.67 14.05 40.80
N LEU A 33 -33.58 14.82 40.94
CA LEU A 33 -32.53 14.92 39.94
C LEU A 33 -31.15 14.41 40.41
N ALA A 34 -30.89 14.36 41.73
CA ALA A 34 -29.57 14.03 42.26
C ALA A 34 -29.48 12.61 42.84
N GLU A 35 -30.58 12.04 43.31
CA GLU A 35 -30.62 10.71 43.91
C GLU A 35 -30.88 9.65 42.84
N LYS A 36 -30.03 8.60 42.82
CA LYS A 36 -30.21 7.43 41.99
C LYS A 36 -31.43 6.66 42.52
N GLU A 37 -32.44 6.43 41.69
CA GLU A 37 -33.70 5.80 42.06
C GLU A 37 -34.69 6.67 42.92
N GLY A 38 -34.50 8.01 42.90
CA GLY A 38 -35.41 8.90 43.66
C GLY A 38 -36.83 8.94 43.12
N ASP A 39 -37.03 9.05 41.82
CA ASP A 39 -38.31 8.99 41.13
C ASP A 39 -38.23 8.16 39.86
N PRO A 40 -38.90 6.98 39.79
CA PRO A 40 -38.83 6.08 38.62
C PRO A 40 -39.34 6.72 37.32
N ASP A 41 -40.25 7.67 37.40
CA ASP A 41 -40.77 8.32 36.18
C ASP A 41 -39.79 9.34 35.63
N VAL A 42 -39.06 10.06 36.48
CA VAL A 42 -37.95 10.94 36.06
C VAL A 42 -36.81 10.16 35.46
N GLU A 43 -36.46 9.00 36.04
CA GLU A 43 -35.39 8.14 35.51
C GLU A 43 -35.75 7.57 34.14
N ARG A 44 -36.97 7.09 33.94
CA ARG A 44 -37.47 6.67 32.60
C ARG A 44 -37.46 7.79 31.59
N LEU A 45 -37.77 9.01 32.02
CA LEU A 45 -37.76 10.18 31.15
C LEU A 45 -36.33 10.56 30.74
N MET A 46 -35.36 10.48 31.66
CA MET A 46 -33.95 10.65 31.38
C MET A 46 -33.41 9.56 30.43
N GLU A 47 -33.78 8.29 30.64
CA GLU A 47 -33.42 7.19 29.76
C GLU A 47 -33.99 7.36 28.35
N ALA A 48 -35.25 7.73 28.23
CA ALA A 48 -35.87 8.01 26.93
C ALA A 48 -35.21 9.20 26.22
N PHE A 49 -34.87 10.26 26.95
CA PHE A 49 -34.18 11.42 26.39
C PHE A 49 -32.74 11.08 26.00
N ALA A 50 -32.02 10.30 26.83
CA ALA A 50 -30.68 9.80 26.51
C ALA A 50 -30.69 8.92 25.26
N PHE A 51 -31.72 8.08 25.08
CA PHE A 51 -31.90 7.29 23.88
C PHE A 51 -32.12 8.15 22.64
N MET A 52 -32.99 9.16 22.73
CA MET A 52 -33.26 10.08 21.62
C MET A 52 -32.04 10.95 21.28
N SER A 53 -31.38 11.52 22.30
CA SER A 53 -30.19 12.35 22.13
C SER A 53 -29.03 11.54 21.60
N GLY A 54 -28.81 10.34 22.14
CA GLY A 54 -27.80 9.40 21.65
C GLY A 54 -28.04 8.96 20.20
N SER A 55 -29.30 8.70 19.82
CA SER A 55 -29.66 8.41 18.43
C SER A 55 -29.41 9.59 17.50
N LEU A 56 -29.67 10.81 17.96
CA LEU A 56 -29.43 12.03 17.17
C LEU A 56 -27.94 12.30 17.03
N ARG A 57 -27.16 12.10 18.09
CA ARG A 57 -25.70 12.22 18.07
C ARG A 57 -25.07 11.18 17.18
N GLN A 58 -25.48 9.92 17.30
CA GLN A 58 -25.05 8.87 16.38
C GLN A 58 -25.35 9.24 14.93
N LYS A 59 -26.54 9.73 14.63
CA LYS A 59 -26.92 10.15 13.29
C LYS A 59 -26.07 11.32 12.77
N LEU A 60 -25.75 12.30 13.62
CA LEU A 60 -24.87 13.40 13.27
C LEU A 60 -23.44 12.92 13.01
N GLU A 61 -22.91 12.02 13.83
CA GLU A 61 -21.58 11.43 13.63
C GLU A 61 -21.54 10.52 12.39
N ASP A 62 -22.61 9.78 12.09
CA ASP A 62 -22.76 8.98 10.87
C ASP A 62 -22.87 9.84 9.59
N GLU A 63 -23.44 11.04 9.65
CA GLU A 63 -23.52 11.95 8.49
C GLU A 63 -22.20 12.68 8.19
N PHE A 64 -21.37 12.95 9.19
CA PHE A 64 -20.03 13.55 9.02
C PHE A 64 -19.03 12.66 8.26
N PRO A 65 -19.04 11.32 8.39
CA PRO A 65 -18.15 10.45 7.59
C PRO A 65 -18.32 10.64 6.09
N GLU A 66 -19.51 10.96 5.59
CA GLU A 66 -19.70 11.21 4.15
C GLU A 66 -18.90 12.41 3.65
N PHE A 67 -18.81 13.47 4.46
CA PHE A 67 -18.03 14.66 4.13
C PHE A 67 -16.52 14.38 4.24
N THR A 68 -16.07 13.76 5.34
CA THR A 68 -14.66 13.40 5.53
C THR A 68 -14.19 12.38 4.50
N HIS A 69 -15.01 11.36 4.18
CA HIS A 69 -14.72 10.40 3.11
C HIS A 69 -14.65 11.08 1.73
N GLY A 70 -15.50 12.08 1.46
CA GLY A 70 -15.46 12.87 0.24
C GLY A 70 -14.13 13.62 0.09
N LEU A 71 -13.70 14.30 1.15
CA LEU A 71 -12.41 15.00 1.20
C LEU A 71 -11.22 14.03 1.07
N ILE A 72 -11.22 12.93 1.82
CA ILE A 72 -10.15 11.95 1.78
C ILE A 72 -10.06 11.29 0.39
N ARG A 73 -11.20 10.96 -0.25
CA ARG A 73 -11.19 10.43 -1.63
C ARG A 73 -10.54 11.39 -2.62
N MET A 74 -10.73 12.69 -2.43
CA MET A 74 -10.15 13.71 -3.28
C MET A 74 -8.65 13.90 -3.01
N LEU A 75 -8.24 13.87 -1.73
CA LEU A 75 -6.87 14.07 -1.31
C LEU A 75 -6.05 12.78 -1.42
N TRP A 76 -6.60 11.65 -0.97
CA TRP A 76 -5.90 10.36 -0.94
C TRP A 76 -6.88 9.16 -0.89
N ALA A 77 -7.39 8.77 -2.05
CA ALA A 77 -8.38 7.72 -2.18
C ALA A 77 -7.95 6.35 -1.59
N ASN A 78 -6.65 6.03 -1.64
CA ASN A 78 -6.14 4.74 -1.16
C ASN A 78 -6.25 4.56 0.36
N TYR A 79 -6.39 5.64 1.13
CA TYR A 79 -6.60 5.54 2.57
C TYR A 79 -7.91 4.82 2.94
N LEU A 80 -8.96 5.03 2.14
CA LEU A 80 -10.28 4.41 2.34
C LEU A 80 -10.43 3.05 1.64
N ARG A 81 -9.37 2.54 1.03
CA ARG A 81 -9.36 1.25 0.31
C ARG A 81 -8.69 0.17 1.14
N PRO A 82 -9.13 -1.09 1.02
CA PRO A 82 -8.43 -2.19 1.68
C PRO A 82 -7.02 -2.33 1.11
N VAL A 83 -6.03 -2.59 1.98
CA VAL A 83 -4.68 -2.97 1.55
C VAL A 83 -4.72 -4.46 1.21
N PRO A 84 -4.48 -4.83 -0.06
CA PRO A 84 -4.55 -6.21 -0.50
C PRO A 84 -3.40 -7.07 0.04
N ALA A 85 -3.55 -8.39 -0.02
CA ALA A 85 -2.45 -9.30 0.26
C ALA A 85 -1.32 -9.15 -0.79
N MET A 86 -0.08 -9.19 -0.33
CA MET A 86 1.13 -9.03 -1.13
C MET A 86 2.08 -10.21 -0.90
N THR A 87 2.87 -10.54 -1.90
CA THR A 87 3.86 -11.61 -1.84
C THR A 87 4.99 -11.34 -2.84
N VAL A 88 6.09 -12.08 -2.75
CA VAL A 88 7.17 -12.06 -3.73
C VAL A 88 7.09 -13.31 -4.61
N ILE A 89 7.14 -13.10 -5.91
CA ILE A 89 7.18 -14.16 -6.94
C ILE A 89 8.61 -14.28 -7.44
N ALA A 90 9.13 -15.49 -7.47
CA ALA A 90 10.40 -15.81 -8.10
C ALA A 90 10.15 -16.59 -9.39
N TYR A 91 10.78 -16.15 -10.46
CA TYR A 91 10.84 -16.85 -11.73
C TYR A 91 12.09 -17.73 -11.81
N GLU A 92 11.92 -18.94 -12.26
CA GLU A 92 12.99 -19.89 -12.51
C GLU A 92 13.11 -20.08 -14.02
N PRO A 93 14.09 -19.43 -14.69
CA PRO A 93 14.30 -19.58 -16.12
C PRO A 93 14.61 -21.04 -16.49
N LYS A 94 14.00 -21.52 -17.57
CA LYS A 94 14.34 -22.82 -18.17
C LYS A 94 15.57 -22.61 -19.05
N THR A 95 16.68 -23.12 -18.59
CA THR A 95 18.01 -22.93 -19.19
C THR A 95 18.08 -23.27 -20.67
N ASP A 96 17.37 -24.32 -21.10
CA ASP A 96 17.39 -24.77 -22.50
C ASP A 96 16.61 -23.87 -23.48
N GLN A 97 15.74 -23.01 -22.97
CA GLN A 97 14.79 -22.23 -23.78
C GLN A 97 15.06 -20.72 -23.76
N LEU A 98 15.73 -20.22 -22.73
CA LEU A 98 16.01 -18.78 -22.58
C LEU A 98 17.35 -18.44 -23.21
N LYS A 99 17.35 -17.96 -24.46
CA LYS A 99 18.58 -17.58 -25.20
C LYS A 99 18.84 -16.08 -25.17
N VAL A 100 17.82 -15.27 -24.89
CA VAL A 100 17.88 -13.81 -24.90
C VAL A 100 17.14 -13.30 -23.65
N PRO A 101 17.54 -12.16 -23.06
CA PRO A 101 16.79 -11.56 -21.95
C PRO A 101 15.34 -11.33 -22.34
N VAL A 102 14.39 -11.80 -21.53
CA VAL A 102 12.95 -11.66 -21.75
C VAL A 102 12.34 -10.80 -20.64
N GLN A 103 11.65 -9.76 -21.03
CA GLN A 103 10.93 -8.92 -20.07
C GLN A 103 9.57 -9.54 -19.74
N VAL A 104 9.30 -9.68 -18.45
CA VAL A 104 7.96 -9.91 -17.90
C VAL A 104 7.45 -8.58 -17.40
N CYS A 105 6.36 -8.11 -17.98
CA CYS A 105 5.86 -6.76 -17.70
C CYS A 105 5.07 -6.73 -16.40
N ARG A 106 5.08 -5.58 -15.74
CA ARG A 106 4.13 -5.27 -14.68
C ARG A 106 2.69 -5.44 -15.18
N ASN A 107 1.75 -5.64 -14.26
CA ASN A 107 0.33 -5.88 -14.53
C ASN A 107 0.01 -7.24 -15.20
N GLU A 108 0.98 -8.15 -15.32
CA GLU A 108 0.67 -9.53 -15.71
C GLU A 108 -0.10 -10.23 -14.59
N LEU A 109 -1.14 -10.99 -15.00
CA LEU A 109 -2.04 -11.67 -14.08
C LEU A 109 -1.60 -13.12 -13.88
N ILE A 110 -1.41 -13.51 -12.63
CA ILE A 110 -1.09 -14.86 -12.19
C ILE A 110 -2.12 -15.31 -11.15
N ARG A 111 -2.21 -16.60 -10.88
CA ARG A 111 -3.16 -17.13 -9.91
C ARG A 111 -2.62 -18.31 -9.11
N SER A 112 -3.27 -18.58 -7.98
CA SER A 112 -3.02 -19.78 -7.19
C SER A 112 -3.59 -21.03 -7.89
N ARG A 113 -3.10 -22.20 -7.51
CA ARG A 113 -3.73 -23.48 -7.87
C ARG A 113 -5.13 -23.52 -7.24
N SER A 114 -6.10 -24.02 -8.00
CA SER A 114 -7.43 -24.34 -7.48
C SER A 114 -7.40 -25.77 -6.94
N GLU A 115 -7.91 -26.01 -5.73
CA GLU A 115 -7.89 -27.34 -5.09
C GLU A 115 -8.66 -28.45 -5.84
N LYS A 116 -9.28 -28.14 -6.97
CA LYS A 116 -9.94 -29.16 -7.79
C LYS A 116 -9.04 -30.27 -8.33
N SER A 117 -7.71 -30.20 -8.16
CA SER A 117 -6.76 -31.17 -8.72
C SER A 117 -6.08 -32.12 -7.72
N SER A 118 -6.38 -32.07 -6.43
CA SER A 118 -5.85 -33.06 -5.46
C SER A 118 -6.95 -33.89 -4.82
N LEU A 119 -7.52 -34.79 -5.61
CA LEU A 119 -8.39 -35.88 -5.12
C LEU A 119 -7.55 -37.02 -4.53
N THR A 120 -6.66 -36.75 -3.62
CA THR A 120 -6.04 -37.78 -2.77
C THR A 120 -5.48 -37.11 -1.50
N ALA A 121 -6.29 -36.97 -0.46
CA ALA A 121 -5.93 -37.21 0.93
C ALA A 121 -6.96 -36.65 1.91
N GLN A 122 -7.49 -37.58 2.67
CA GLN A 122 -8.03 -37.48 4.01
C GLN A 122 -9.30 -36.65 4.27
N LYS A 123 -10.36 -37.42 4.58
CA LYS A 123 -11.61 -37.02 5.21
C LYS A 123 -11.35 -36.39 6.58
N VAL A 124 -11.40 -35.08 6.65
CA VAL A 124 -11.84 -34.36 7.83
C VAL A 124 -13.04 -33.55 7.38
N LEU A 125 -14.15 -33.71 8.04
CA LEU A 125 -15.41 -33.01 7.77
C LEU A 125 -15.24 -31.52 8.09
N PRO A 126 -15.11 -30.62 7.10
CA PRO A 126 -15.19 -29.18 7.33
C PRO A 126 -16.60 -28.71 7.05
N ASP A 127 -17.03 -27.67 7.76
CA ASP A 127 -18.26 -26.96 7.51
C ASP A 127 -18.40 -26.57 6.02
N ASN A 128 -19.63 -26.59 5.51
CA ASN A 128 -19.91 -26.29 4.08
C ASN A 128 -19.36 -24.94 3.62
N HIS A 129 -19.20 -23.98 4.52
CA HIS A 129 -18.63 -22.65 4.23
C HIS A 129 -17.15 -22.70 3.82
N ASP A 130 -16.35 -23.51 4.52
CA ASP A 130 -14.91 -23.64 4.21
C ASP A 130 -14.63 -24.32 2.87
N LYS A 131 -15.53 -25.22 2.40
CA LYS A 131 -15.40 -25.90 1.11
C LYS A 131 -15.62 -24.97 -0.10
N ILE A 132 -16.50 -23.98 0.02
CA ILE A 132 -16.79 -23.03 -1.04
C ILE A 132 -15.64 -22.04 -1.20
N VAL A 133 -15.06 -21.60 -0.08
CA VAL A 133 -13.93 -20.65 -0.04
C VAL A 133 -12.66 -21.28 -0.60
N SER A 134 -12.41 -22.56 -0.36
CA SER A 134 -11.22 -23.28 -0.88
C SER A 134 -11.26 -23.57 -2.38
N SER A 135 -12.41 -23.40 -3.04
CA SER A 135 -12.55 -23.63 -4.48
C SER A 135 -12.21 -22.41 -5.35
N VAL A 136 -12.08 -21.22 -4.78
CA VAL A 136 -11.81 -19.97 -5.51
C VAL A 136 -10.30 -19.75 -5.65
N ALA A 137 -9.84 -19.63 -6.90
CA ALA A 137 -8.45 -19.27 -7.16
C ALA A 137 -8.18 -17.81 -6.81
N CYS A 138 -7.09 -17.54 -6.09
CA CYS A 138 -6.63 -16.18 -5.80
C CYS A 138 -5.84 -15.63 -6.97
N HIS A 139 -6.19 -14.44 -7.42
CA HIS A 139 -5.53 -13.76 -8.52
C HIS A 139 -4.56 -12.70 -7.99
N PHE A 140 -3.38 -12.65 -8.59
CA PHE A 140 -2.35 -11.66 -8.26
C PHE A 140 -1.87 -10.98 -9.53
N THR A 141 -1.52 -9.71 -9.40
CA THR A 141 -0.92 -8.92 -10.47
C THR A 141 0.50 -8.58 -10.10
N LEU A 142 1.43 -8.73 -11.05
CA LEU A 142 2.82 -8.33 -10.85
C LEU A 142 2.92 -6.81 -10.72
N ALA A 143 3.64 -6.33 -9.70
CA ALA A 143 3.74 -4.91 -9.42
C ALA A 143 4.88 -4.22 -10.19
N ARG A 144 5.96 -4.95 -10.53
CA ARG A 144 7.15 -4.39 -11.20
C ARG A 144 7.56 -5.21 -12.40
N ASP A 145 8.18 -4.55 -13.37
CA ASP A 145 8.83 -5.20 -14.50
C ASP A 145 10.03 -6.03 -14.02
N ILE A 146 10.25 -7.17 -14.65
CA ILE A 146 11.39 -8.02 -14.37
C ILE A 146 12.00 -8.53 -15.67
N TRP A 147 13.33 -8.59 -15.71
CA TRP A 147 14.07 -9.17 -16.81
C TRP A 147 14.56 -10.57 -16.45
N LEU A 148 14.13 -11.55 -17.21
CA LEU A 148 14.61 -12.92 -17.10
C LEU A 148 15.86 -13.04 -17.96
N GLN A 149 16.97 -13.45 -17.36
CA GLN A 149 18.24 -13.66 -18.00
C GLN A 149 18.72 -15.10 -17.78
N PRO A 150 19.54 -15.65 -18.67
CA PRO A 150 20.09 -17.01 -18.54
C PRO A 150 21.20 -17.06 -17.47
N LEU A 151 20.94 -16.51 -16.31
CA LEU A 151 21.86 -16.36 -15.19
C LEU A 151 21.26 -16.96 -13.91
N ARG A 152 22.11 -17.62 -13.11
CA ARG A 152 21.75 -18.12 -11.78
C ARG A 152 22.83 -17.78 -10.78
N ILE A 153 22.45 -17.48 -9.55
CA ILE A 153 23.37 -17.39 -8.43
C ILE A 153 23.70 -18.81 -7.97
N LEU A 154 24.99 -19.15 -7.95
CA LEU A 154 25.50 -20.43 -7.42
C LEU A 154 25.72 -20.34 -5.91
N ASP A 155 26.32 -19.25 -5.47
CA ASP A 155 26.69 -19.07 -4.09
C ASP A 155 26.85 -17.57 -3.76
N THR A 156 26.62 -17.23 -2.50
CA THR A 156 26.85 -15.90 -1.97
C THR A 156 27.66 -16.02 -0.69
N ARG A 157 28.84 -15.40 -0.64
CA ARG A 157 29.78 -15.54 0.46
C ARG A 157 30.15 -14.18 1.05
N ASN A 158 30.24 -14.14 2.36
CA ASN A 158 30.94 -13.07 3.06
C ASN A 158 32.45 -13.40 3.06
N ALA A 159 33.20 -12.69 2.22
CA ALA A 159 34.66 -12.82 2.11
C ALA A 159 35.37 -11.68 2.85
N SER A 160 34.69 -10.97 3.73
CA SER A 160 35.23 -9.81 4.47
C SER A 160 36.46 -10.19 5.30
N SER A 161 37.42 -9.26 5.32
CA SER A 161 38.57 -9.30 6.21
C SER A 161 38.34 -8.41 7.43
N LEU A 162 39.31 -8.34 8.35
CA LEU A 162 39.22 -7.45 9.51
C LEU A 162 39.20 -5.95 9.15
N LYS A 163 39.59 -5.60 7.93
CA LYS A 163 39.72 -4.20 7.47
C LYS A 163 38.75 -3.82 6.36
N GLU A 164 38.33 -4.79 5.57
CA GLU A 164 37.52 -4.56 4.37
C GLU A 164 36.31 -5.48 4.36
N GLY A 165 35.17 -4.92 4.01
CA GLY A 165 33.96 -5.67 3.74
C GLY A 165 33.97 -6.19 2.31
N ILE A 166 33.77 -7.48 2.10
CA ILE A 166 33.71 -8.09 0.76
C ILE A 166 32.53 -9.08 0.72
N ILE A 167 31.68 -8.92 -0.29
CA ILE A 167 30.65 -9.91 -0.62
C ILE A 167 30.95 -10.44 -2.03
N ASP A 168 31.11 -11.75 -2.14
CA ASP A 168 31.27 -12.47 -3.41
C ASP A 168 29.94 -13.11 -3.81
N ILE A 169 29.42 -12.73 -4.98
CA ILE A 169 28.22 -13.29 -5.59
C ILE A 169 28.64 -14.07 -6.82
N SER A 170 28.62 -15.39 -6.74
CA SER A 170 29.03 -16.26 -7.83
C SER A 170 27.86 -16.59 -8.75
N PHE A 171 28.04 -16.32 -10.03
CA PHE A 171 27.05 -16.58 -11.07
C PHE A 171 27.48 -17.73 -11.97
N THR A 172 26.50 -18.41 -12.53
CA THR A 172 26.66 -19.30 -13.68
C THR A 172 25.67 -18.91 -14.75
N ALA A 173 26.14 -18.86 -15.98
CA ALA A 173 25.27 -18.77 -17.15
C ALA A 173 25.23 -20.12 -17.86
N ASP A 174 24.20 -20.33 -18.68
CA ASP A 174 24.09 -21.54 -19.49
C ASP A 174 25.21 -21.63 -20.52
N ASN A 175 25.60 -22.85 -20.87
CA ASN A 175 26.73 -23.15 -21.75
C ASN A 175 26.72 -22.48 -23.13
N ASN A 176 25.61 -21.88 -23.55
CA ASN A 176 25.43 -21.19 -24.83
C ASN A 176 25.25 -19.69 -24.68
N ALA A 177 25.38 -19.11 -23.48
CA ALA A 177 25.26 -17.68 -23.28
C ALA A 177 26.53 -16.98 -23.79
N SER A 178 26.35 -15.91 -24.58
CA SER A 178 27.45 -15.02 -24.97
C SER A 178 27.41 -13.73 -24.13
N PRO A 179 28.52 -13.02 -23.95
CA PRO A 179 28.54 -11.73 -23.22
C PRO A 179 27.52 -10.73 -23.75
N ALA A 180 27.33 -10.66 -25.06
CA ALA A 180 26.33 -9.77 -25.70
C ALA A 180 24.88 -10.09 -25.33
N MET A 181 24.58 -11.27 -24.77
CA MET A 181 23.24 -11.67 -24.31
C MET A 181 22.96 -11.30 -22.87
N LEU A 182 23.95 -10.87 -22.11
CA LEU A 182 23.84 -10.52 -20.72
C LEU A 182 23.87 -9.00 -20.56
N ASP A 183 22.83 -8.44 -19.94
CA ASP A 183 22.78 -7.04 -19.60
C ASP A 183 22.71 -6.91 -18.06
N LEU A 184 23.84 -6.60 -17.45
CA LEU A 184 23.94 -6.52 -16.00
C LEU A 184 23.11 -5.35 -15.43
N ASN A 185 22.86 -4.29 -16.20
CA ASN A 185 21.98 -3.18 -15.79
C ASN A 185 20.50 -3.59 -15.65
N LYS A 186 20.12 -4.75 -16.18
CA LYS A 186 18.79 -5.33 -16.04
C LYS A 186 18.69 -6.36 -14.90
N ILE A 187 19.75 -6.54 -14.14
CA ILE A 187 19.72 -7.42 -12.96
C ILE A 187 19.07 -6.70 -11.81
N THR A 188 18.16 -7.43 -11.17
CA THR A 188 17.53 -7.02 -9.91
C THR A 188 17.77 -8.11 -8.88
N PHE A 189 18.38 -7.76 -7.76
CA PHE A 189 18.52 -8.62 -6.60
C PHE A 189 17.35 -8.40 -5.64
N TRP A 190 16.89 -9.48 -5.05
CA TRP A 190 16.01 -9.44 -3.90
C TRP A 190 16.71 -10.03 -2.68
N LEU A 191 16.73 -9.29 -1.56
CA LEU A 191 17.24 -9.77 -0.28
C LEU A 191 16.17 -10.69 0.34
N GLY A 192 16.28 -11.97 0.05
CA GLY A 192 15.29 -12.96 0.43
C GLY A 192 15.80 -13.97 1.44
N ASN A 193 14.86 -14.67 2.05
CA ASN A 193 15.07 -15.86 2.88
C ASN A 193 15.99 -15.70 4.10
N GLU A 194 16.26 -14.45 4.50
CA GLU A 194 17.02 -14.11 5.69
C GLU A 194 16.13 -13.55 6.80
N ASP A 195 16.65 -13.54 8.01
CA ASP A 195 16.02 -12.86 9.13
C ASP A 195 16.02 -11.33 8.93
N ASP A 196 15.15 -10.64 9.64
CA ASP A 196 14.96 -9.19 9.50
C ASP A 196 16.24 -8.41 9.81
N TYR A 197 17.06 -8.86 10.78
CA TYR A 197 18.33 -8.25 11.11
C TYR A 197 19.29 -8.27 9.93
N THR A 198 19.54 -9.44 9.35
CA THR A 198 20.44 -9.61 8.20
C THR A 198 19.98 -8.80 7.00
N ARG A 199 18.66 -8.80 6.70
CA ARG A 199 18.12 -8.03 5.55
C ARG A 199 18.34 -6.52 5.72
N HIS A 200 18.06 -5.97 6.89
CA HIS A 200 18.25 -4.55 7.15
C HIS A 200 19.73 -4.14 7.18
N GLN A 201 20.60 -5.00 7.71
CA GLN A 201 22.03 -4.73 7.68
C GLN A 201 22.57 -4.74 6.25
N LEU A 202 22.21 -5.73 5.44
CA LEU A 202 22.59 -5.75 4.01
C LEU A 202 22.06 -4.53 3.26
N TYR A 203 20.83 -4.08 3.59
CA TYR A 203 20.29 -2.86 3.01
C TYR A 203 21.18 -1.64 3.27
N LEU A 204 21.61 -1.45 4.51
CA LEU A 204 22.51 -0.36 4.88
C LEU A 204 23.86 -0.48 4.15
N TRP A 205 24.46 -1.68 4.12
CA TRP A 205 25.75 -1.90 3.42
C TRP A 205 25.65 -1.62 1.93
N PHE A 206 24.59 -2.03 1.29
CA PHE A 206 24.38 -1.82 -0.15
C PHE A 206 24.13 -0.36 -0.52
N CYS A 207 23.45 0.39 0.35
CA CYS A 207 23.14 1.80 0.08
C CYS A 207 24.26 2.77 0.47
N GLU A 208 24.96 2.51 1.59
CA GLU A 208 25.85 3.51 2.21
C GLU A 208 27.31 3.11 2.18
N CYS A 209 27.61 1.81 2.26
CA CYS A 209 28.97 1.35 2.47
C CYS A 209 29.64 0.85 1.20
N LEU A 210 28.94 0.69 0.08
CA LEU A 210 29.52 0.22 -1.17
C LEU A 210 30.50 1.25 -1.74
N MET A 211 31.73 0.81 -2.02
CA MET A 211 32.80 1.65 -2.58
C MET A 211 33.03 1.39 -4.06
N ASP A 212 33.29 0.14 -4.39
CA ASP A 212 33.55 -0.28 -5.76
C ASP A 212 33.15 -1.75 -5.96
N ALA A 213 33.23 -2.22 -7.19
CA ALA A 213 32.95 -3.60 -7.53
C ALA A 213 33.87 -4.09 -8.66
N GLU A 214 34.07 -5.40 -8.70
CA GLU A 214 34.79 -6.05 -9.80
C GLU A 214 34.13 -7.36 -10.25
N LEU A 215 34.24 -7.69 -11.54
CA LEU A 215 33.87 -9.01 -12.05
C LEU A 215 35.13 -9.87 -12.16
N ILE A 216 35.06 -11.06 -11.60
CA ILE A 216 36.16 -12.03 -11.59
C ILE A 216 35.72 -13.29 -12.31
N ALA A 217 36.46 -13.70 -13.35
CA ALA A 217 36.22 -14.95 -14.06
C ALA A 217 37.55 -15.67 -14.30
N GLY A 218 37.91 -16.55 -13.39
CA GLY A 218 39.25 -17.18 -13.37
C GLY A 218 40.37 -16.17 -13.14
N GLU A 219 41.24 -15.98 -14.11
CA GLU A 219 42.31 -14.96 -14.08
C GLU A 219 41.83 -13.58 -14.59
N TYR A 220 40.69 -13.53 -15.24
CA TYR A 220 40.14 -12.30 -15.80
C TYR A 220 39.49 -11.43 -14.69
N ARG A 221 39.89 -10.17 -14.61
CA ARG A 221 39.34 -9.20 -13.68
C ARG A 221 38.89 -7.95 -14.43
N LEU A 222 37.62 -7.59 -14.26
CA LEU A 222 37.04 -6.39 -14.85
C LEU A 222 36.57 -5.47 -13.72
N PRO A 223 37.26 -4.35 -13.48
CA PRO A 223 36.78 -3.38 -12.48
C PRO A 223 35.53 -2.66 -12.96
N LEU A 224 34.62 -2.39 -12.04
CA LEU A 224 33.35 -1.70 -12.27
C LEU A 224 33.26 -0.45 -11.36
N PRO A 225 34.06 0.61 -11.64
CA PRO A 225 34.19 1.75 -10.74
C PRO A 225 32.91 2.58 -10.62
N ASP A 226 32.05 2.55 -11.64
CA ASP A 226 30.82 3.35 -11.68
C ASP A 226 29.60 2.57 -11.20
N LEU A 227 29.76 1.28 -10.87
CA LEU A 227 28.64 0.44 -10.42
C LEU A 227 28.08 0.94 -9.09
N TRP A 228 26.78 1.08 -9.05
CA TRP A 228 26.06 1.31 -7.81
C TRP A 228 24.77 0.47 -7.73
N LEU A 229 24.27 0.29 -6.51
CA LEU A 229 23.06 -0.46 -6.20
C LEU A 229 21.92 0.51 -5.90
N GLU A 230 20.96 0.57 -6.82
CA GLU A 230 19.76 1.39 -6.63
C GLU A 230 18.69 0.62 -5.85
N ALA A 231 18.32 1.10 -4.67
CA ALA A 231 17.22 0.54 -3.91
C ALA A 231 15.89 0.81 -4.63
N ALA A 232 15.14 -0.25 -4.91
CA ALA A 232 13.83 -0.17 -5.58
C ALA A 232 12.71 0.16 -4.60
N GLY A 233 11.58 0.65 -5.13
CA GLY A 233 10.37 0.94 -4.33
C GLY A 233 10.07 2.42 -4.19
N PHE A 234 11.01 3.28 -4.48
CA PHE A 234 10.87 4.72 -4.30
C PHE A 234 10.37 5.45 -5.54
N ASP A 235 10.65 4.94 -6.72
CA ASP A 235 10.11 5.50 -7.97
C ASP A 235 8.61 5.18 -8.12
N ASN A 236 7.89 6.03 -8.85
CA ASN A 236 6.48 5.81 -9.18
C ASN A 236 6.24 4.55 -10.03
N ARG A 237 7.26 4.11 -10.78
CA ARG A 237 7.22 2.87 -11.56
C ARG A 237 7.20 1.63 -10.67
N ASP A 238 7.73 1.73 -9.47
CA ASP A 238 7.85 0.64 -8.51
C ASP A 238 6.64 0.51 -7.58
N ALA A 239 5.65 1.38 -7.75
CA ALA A 239 4.45 1.40 -6.92
C ALA A 239 3.74 0.05 -6.89
N LEU A 240 3.42 -0.44 -5.70
CA LEU A 240 2.63 -1.65 -5.49
C LEU A 240 1.14 -1.38 -5.67
N LEU A 241 0.65 -0.33 -5.01
CA LEU A 241 -0.75 0.07 -5.08
C LEU A 241 -1.00 0.99 -6.29
N PRO A 242 -2.17 0.89 -6.93
CA PRO A 242 -2.60 1.90 -7.90
C PRO A 242 -2.60 3.27 -7.25
N TRP A 243 -1.85 4.21 -7.81
CA TRP A 243 -1.68 5.55 -7.24
C TRP A 243 -2.30 6.62 -8.13
N PRO A 244 -3.18 7.49 -7.61
CA PRO A 244 -3.73 8.61 -8.36
C PRO A 244 -2.62 9.60 -8.73
N LYS A 245 -2.64 10.12 -9.96
CA LYS A 245 -1.60 11.03 -10.47
C LYS A 245 -1.54 12.39 -9.74
N ASN A 246 -2.64 12.79 -9.13
CA ASN A 246 -2.80 14.05 -8.39
C ASN A 246 -2.36 13.96 -6.92
N VAL A 247 -1.96 12.78 -6.43
CA VAL A 247 -1.51 12.59 -5.06
C VAL A 247 -0.01 12.35 -5.03
N HIS A 248 0.69 12.99 -4.09
CA HIS A 248 2.14 12.91 -3.97
C HIS A 248 2.65 11.50 -3.63
N SER A 249 3.74 11.12 -4.27
CA SER A 249 4.34 9.77 -4.15
C SER A 249 4.87 9.44 -2.76
N GLY A 250 5.25 10.42 -1.95
CA GLY A 250 5.79 10.17 -0.60
C GLY A 250 4.78 9.60 0.38
N TYR A 251 3.49 9.92 0.23
CA TYR A 251 2.44 9.26 1.02
C TYR A 251 2.32 7.78 0.65
N ARG A 252 2.50 7.45 -0.64
CA ARG A 252 2.57 6.06 -1.11
C ARG A 252 3.72 5.30 -0.45
N VAL A 253 4.91 5.89 -0.47
CA VAL A 253 6.12 5.26 0.09
C VAL A 253 5.93 4.97 1.58
N LEU A 254 5.33 5.90 2.34
CA LEU A 254 4.99 5.68 3.75
C LEU A 254 3.98 4.52 3.92
N GLN A 255 2.90 4.52 3.15
CA GLN A 255 1.88 3.47 3.24
C GLN A 255 2.47 2.10 2.91
N GLU A 256 3.25 2.00 1.84
CA GLU A 256 3.90 0.75 1.42
C GLU A 256 4.95 0.29 2.46
N TYR A 257 5.70 1.21 3.07
CA TYR A 257 6.67 0.89 4.12
C TYR A 257 6.00 0.25 5.35
N PHE A 258 4.91 0.84 5.85
CA PHE A 258 4.23 0.26 7.01
C PHE A 258 3.48 -1.04 6.69
N CYS A 259 2.88 -1.13 5.49
CA CYS A 259 2.07 -2.30 5.11
C CYS A 259 2.90 -3.47 4.59
N TYR A 260 3.98 -3.21 3.85
CA TYR A 260 4.78 -4.24 3.20
C TYR A 260 6.24 -3.81 3.00
N PRO A 261 7.06 -3.77 4.07
CA PRO A 261 8.45 -3.35 4.00
C PRO A 261 9.32 -4.23 3.09
N GLU A 262 8.94 -5.49 2.84
CA GLU A 262 9.63 -6.38 1.91
C GLU A 262 9.76 -5.82 0.48
N ALA A 263 8.90 -4.89 0.10
CA ALA A 263 8.97 -4.23 -1.21
C ALA A 263 10.22 -3.38 -1.43
N PHE A 264 10.90 -3.00 -0.35
CA PHE A 264 12.09 -2.13 -0.39
C PHE A 264 13.41 -2.91 -0.41
N PHE A 265 13.38 -4.24 -0.24
CA PHE A 265 14.56 -5.09 -0.27
C PHE A 265 14.91 -5.58 -1.68
N PHE A 266 14.66 -4.78 -2.70
CA PHE A 266 15.08 -5.02 -4.08
C PHE A 266 16.14 -4.01 -4.49
N PHE A 267 17.15 -4.46 -5.20
CA PHE A 267 18.25 -3.63 -5.68
C PHE A 267 18.50 -3.85 -7.16
N HIS A 268 18.57 -2.76 -7.89
CA HIS A 268 18.96 -2.77 -9.30
C HIS A 268 20.46 -2.48 -9.42
N LEU A 269 21.16 -3.23 -10.25
CA LEU A 269 22.50 -2.87 -10.70
C LEU A 269 22.39 -1.71 -11.69
N ARG A 270 23.23 -0.68 -11.52
CA ARG A 270 23.25 0.50 -12.38
C ARG A 270 24.68 0.84 -12.79
N ASP A 271 24.77 1.50 -13.95
CA ASP A 271 26.00 2.05 -14.54
C ASP A 271 27.11 0.98 -14.76
N VAL A 272 26.67 -0.24 -15.11
CA VAL A 272 27.57 -1.32 -15.50
C VAL A 272 27.84 -1.22 -16.99
N ALA A 273 29.12 -1.11 -17.35
CA ALA A 273 29.56 -1.16 -18.75
C ALA A 273 29.18 -2.50 -19.40
N PRO A 274 28.89 -2.52 -20.73
CA PRO A 274 28.66 -3.76 -21.44
C PRO A 274 29.85 -4.71 -21.28
N LEU A 275 29.56 -6.02 -21.14
CA LEU A 275 30.62 -7.03 -21.03
C LEU A 275 31.44 -7.11 -22.31
N PRO A 276 32.80 -7.21 -22.23
CA PRO A 276 33.64 -7.47 -23.38
C PRO A 276 33.29 -8.79 -24.07
N ASP A 277 33.49 -8.88 -25.37
CA ASP A 277 33.13 -10.07 -26.16
C ASP A 277 33.91 -11.34 -25.74
N ASP A 278 35.09 -11.16 -25.17
CA ASP A 278 35.99 -12.22 -24.68
C ASP A 278 35.74 -12.59 -23.20
N PHE A 279 34.80 -11.95 -22.54
CA PHE A 279 34.50 -12.22 -21.13
C PHE A 279 33.93 -13.63 -20.93
N PRO A 280 34.51 -14.46 -20.03
CA PRO A 280 34.04 -15.82 -19.78
C PRO A 280 32.77 -15.85 -18.94
N VAL A 281 31.61 -15.90 -19.59
CA VAL A 281 30.27 -15.80 -18.95
C VAL A 281 29.80 -17.10 -18.28
N SER A 282 30.44 -18.25 -18.54
CA SER A 282 30.00 -19.55 -18.01
C SER A 282 30.00 -19.62 -16.51
N ALA A 283 30.99 -19.01 -15.86
CA ALA A 283 31.07 -18.86 -14.41
C ALA A 283 31.90 -17.60 -14.08
N PHE A 284 31.31 -16.69 -13.34
CA PHE A 284 31.97 -15.48 -12.90
C PHE A 284 31.45 -15.04 -11.52
N THR A 285 32.20 -14.21 -10.83
CA THR A 285 31.85 -13.68 -9.50
C THR A 285 31.83 -12.17 -9.57
N LEU A 286 30.70 -11.58 -9.10
CA LEU A 286 30.63 -10.17 -8.80
C LEU A 286 31.09 -9.98 -7.36
N ARG A 287 32.22 -9.29 -7.21
CA ARG A 287 32.77 -8.91 -5.91
C ARG A 287 32.40 -7.47 -5.60
N LEU A 288 31.76 -7.28 -4.47
CA LEU A 288 31.38 -5.96 -3.95
C LEU A 288 32.31 -5.60 -2.79
N HIS A 289 32.93 -4.43 -2.85
CA HIS A 289 33.84 -3.89 -1.85
C HIS A 289 33.16 -2.82 -1.01
N PHE A 290 33.26 -2.96 0.31
CA PHE A 290 32.64 -2.06 1.27
C PHE A 290 33.68 -1.36 2.13
N ASN A 291 33.42 -0.12 2.52
CA ASN A 291 34.32 0.70 3.34
C ASN A 291 34.51 0.18 4.79
N ARG A 292 33.65 -0.74 5.22
CA ARG A 292 33.74 -1.39 6.54
C ARG A 292 33.35 -2.87 6.45
N PRO A 293 33.92 -3.74 7.31
CA PRO A 293 33.58 -5.16 7.31
C PRO A 293 32.12 -5.37 7.71
N LEU A 294 31.50 -6.42 7.18
CA LEU A 294 30.17 -6.84 7.63
C LEU A 294 30.25 -7.34 9.08
N PRO A 295 29.19 -7.15 9.89
CA PRO A 295 29.09 -7.75 11.19
C PRO A 295 29.34 -9.25 11.17
N ALA A 296 30.08 -9.77 12.16
CA ALA A 296 30.54 -11.18 12.17
C ALA A 296 29.40 -12.20 12.32
N ASP A 297 28.24 -11.77 12.78
CA ASP A 297 27.01 -12.55 12.95
C ASP A 297 26.23 -12.71 11.65
N ILE A 298 26.51 -11.91 10.62
CA ILE A 298 25.90 -12.04 9.30
C ILE A 298 26.51 -13.19 8.53
N LYS A 299 25.75 -14.27 8.39
CA LYS A 299 26.11 -15.44 7.60
C LYS A 299 25.25 -15.50 6.35
N LEU A 300 25.84 -15.12 5.22
CA LEU A 300 25.18 -15.21 3.93
C LEU A 300 25.00 -16.68 3.52
N ARG A 301 23.86 -16.96 2.92
CA ARG A 301 23.49 -18.26 2.34
C ARG A 301 23.33 -18.12 0.85
N GLN A 302 23.25 -19.24 0.15
CA GLN A 302 23.07 -19.27 -1.30
C GLN A 302 21.82 -18.48 -1.76
N ASP A 303 20.77 -18.44 -0.93
CA ASP A 303 19.49 -17.79 -1.24
C ASP A 303 19.26 -16.49 -0.50
N SER A 304 20.31 -15.92 0.14
CA SER A 304 20.29 -14.56 0.71
C SER A 304 20.01 -13.50 -0.35
N LEU A 305 20.55 -13.72 -1.54
CA LEU A 305 20.29 -12.92 -2.73
C LEU A 305 19.63 -13.79 -3.80
N ARG A 306 18.51 -13.32 -4.34
CA ARG A 306 17.80 -14.02 -5.41
C ARG A 306 17.62 -13.12 -6.61
N LEU A 307 17.80 -13.72 -7.80
CA LEU A 307 17.47 -13.12 -9.08
C LEU A 307 16.00 -13.39 -9.46
N HIS A 308 15.54 -12.65 -10.47
CA HIS A 308 14.26 -12.87 -11.12
C HIS A 308 13.06 -12.85 -10.16
N CYS A 309 13.15 -12.02 -9.10
CA CYS A 309 12.08 -11.82 -8.12
C CYS A 309 11.34 -10.50 -8.36
N THR A 310 10.03 -10.52 -8.19
CA THR A 310 9.17 -9.33 -8.30
C THR A 310 8.04 -9.39 -7.27
N PRO A 311 7.65 -8.27 -6.67
CA PRO A 311 6.47 -8.24 -5.80
C PRO A 311 5.19 -8.41 -6.61
N ALA A 312 4.21 -9.09 -6.02
CA ALA A 312 2.89 -9.28 -6.58
C ALA A 312 1.81 -8.93 -5.56
N ILE A 313 0.73 -8.37 -6.04
CA ILE A 313 -0.38 -7.87 -5.25
C ILE A 313 -1.69 -8.56 -5.64
N ASN A 314 -2.52 -8.89 -4.66
CA ASN A 314 -3.84 -9.49 -4.89
C ASN A 314 -4.85 -8.42 -5.35
N LEU A 315 -4.66 -7.92 -6.56
CA LEU A 315 -5.58 -7.02 -7.26
C LEU A 315 -5.83 -7.56 -8.66
N PHE A 316 -7.09 -7.56 -9.09
CA PHE A 316 -7.47 -8.03 -10.42
C PHE A 316 -8.79 -7.41 -10.86
N THR A 317 -9.00 -7.34 -12.17
CA THR A 317 -10.25 -6.86 -12.75
C THR A 317 -11.34 -7.92 -12.62
N HIS A 318 -12.52 -7.53 -12.16
CA HIS A 318 -13.70 -8.37 -12.05
C HIS A 318 -14.95 -7.57 -12.44
N TYR A 319 -16.00 -8.27 -12.93
CA TYR A 319 -17.28 -7.63 -13.22
C TYR A 319 -18.23 -7.86 -12.05
N ALA A 320 -18.86 -6.77 -11.58
CA ALA A 320 -19.91 -6.87 -10.58
C ALA A 320 -21.14 -7.59 -11.11
N ASP A 321 -21.96 -8.09 -10.20
CA ASP A 321 -23.31 -8.50 -10.55
C ASP A 321 -24.08 -7.31 -11.13
N PRO A 322 -24.88 -7.52 -12.21
CA PRO A 322 -25.59 -6.43 -12.86
C PRO A 322 -26.60 -5.75 -11.93
N VAL A 323 -26.60 -4.43 -11.91
CA VAL A 323 -27.56 -3.62 -11.16
C VAL A 323 -28.66 -3.12 -12.09
N ARG A 324 -29.90 -3.18 -11.65
CA ARG A 324 -31.07 -2.60 -12.35
C ARG A 324 -31.66 -1.48 -11.50
N PRO A 325 -31.28 -0.23 -11.77
CA PRO A 325 -31.83 0.89 -11.04
C PRO A 325 -33.31 1.10 -11.38
N ASP A 326 -34.16 1.15 -10.37
CA ASP A 326 -35.59 1.42 -10.52
C ASP A 326 -35.96 2.88 -10.22
N GLY A 327 -34.98 3.70 -9.81
CA GLY A 327 -35.17 5.09 -9.42
C GLY A 327 -35.92 5.28 -8.10
N ARG A 328 -36.17 4.20 -7.33
CA ARG A 328 -36.87 4.25 -6.04
C ARG A 328 -35.91 4.21 -4.87
N MET A 329 -34.75 3.60 -5.04
CA MET A 329 -33.71 3.49 -4.01
C MET A 329 -32.66 4.58 -4.20
N ALA A 330 -32.24 5.18 -3.11
CA ALA A 330 -31.14 6.14 -3.12
C ALA A 330 -29.79 5.46 -3.43
N GLU A 331 -29.64 4.21 -2.98
CA GLU A 331 -28.43 3.41 -3.15
C GLU A 331 -28.77 1.98 -3.52
N TYR A 332 -27.96 1.39 -4.39
CA TYR A 332 -28.07 0.00 -4.82
C TYR A 332 -26.86 -0.80 -4.33
N PRO A 333 -27.05 -1.99 -3.74
CA PRO A 333 -25.94 -2.81 -3.29
C PRO A 333 -25.03 -3.20 -4.46
N LEU A 334 -23.73 -2.97 -4.32
CA LEU A 334 -22.72 -3.32 -5.30
C LEU A 334 -21.99 -4.57 -4.81
N ARG A 335 -22.14 -5.69 -5.52
CA ARG A 335 -21.55 -6.99 -5.16
C ARG A 335 -20.68 -7.49 -6.29
N ALA A 336 -19.45 -7.91 -5.94
CA ALA A 336 -18.54 -8.51 -6.90
C ALA A 336 -19.05 -9.87 -7.40
N SER A 337 -19.65 -10.70 -6.52
CA SER A 337 -20.26 -11.97 -6.89
C SER A 337 -21.33 -12.39 -5.89
N HIS A 338 -22.52 -12.69 -6.38
CA HIS A 338 -23.59 -13.23 -5.55
C HIS A 338 -23.36 -14.70 -5.17
N LYS A 339 -22.65 -15.45 -6.03
CA LYS A 339 -22.34 -16.87 -5.79
C LYS A 339 -21.31 -17.07 -4.70
N HIS A 340 -20.34 -16.15 -4.59
CA HIS A 340 -19.22 -16.22 -3.65
C HIS A 340 -19.02 -14.85 -3.00
N PRO A 341 -19.95 -14.37 -2.15
CA PRO A 341 -19.89 -13.03 -1.56
C PRO A 341 -18.66 -12.84 -0.66
N ASP A 342 -18.19 -13.89 0.00
CA ASP A 342 -17.04 -13.85 0.92
C ASP A 342 -15.69 -14.06 0.22
N ALA A 343 -15.69 -14.33 -1.09
CA ALA A 343 -14.46 -14.58 -1.84
C ALA A 343 -13.86 -13.33 -2.46
N TYR A 344 -14.63 -12.24 -2.53
CA TYR A 344 -14.21 -11.00 -3.19
C TYR A 344 -14.53 -9.80 -2.36
N ASP A 345 -13.63 -8.80 -2.40
CA ASP A 345 -13.86 -7.46 -1.88
C ASP A 345 -13.57 -6.43 -2.98
N ILE A 346 -14.24 -5.28 -2.92
CA ILE A 346 -14.10 -4.23 -3.94
C ILE A 346 -13.04 -3.25 -3.48
N PHE A 347 -11.94 -3.17 -4.24
CA PHE A 347 -10.92 -2.17 -4.03
C PHE A 347 -11.32 -0.83 -4.68
N GLN A 348 -11.82 -0.88 -5.90
CA GLN A 348 -12.19 0.31 -6.67
C GLN A 348 -13.22 -0.05 -7.75
N VAL A 349 -14.14 0.88 -8.01
CA VAL A 349 -14.97 0.87 -9.21
C VAL A 349 -14.14 1.48 -10.36
N SER A 350 -13.99 0.74 -11.45
CA SER A 350 -13.21 1.18 -12.61
C SER A 350 -14.07 1.90 -13.63
N THR A 351 -15.16 1.26 -14.08
CA THR A 351 -16.06 1.83 -15.07
C THR A 351 -17.48 1.34 -14.84
N VAL A 352 -18.44 2.22 -15.08
CA VAL A 352 -19.87 1.91 -15.03
C VAL A 352 -20.46 2.12 -16.41
N THR A 353 -21.06 1.06 -16.97
CA THR A 353 -21.58 1.05 -18.33
C THR A 353 -22.99 0.46 -18.39
N SER A 354 -23.79 0.88 -19.36
CA SER A 354 -25.06 0.23 -19.71
C SER A 354 -25.15 -0.02 -21.21
N LYS A 355 -25.93 -1.03 -21.60
CA LYS A 355 -26.21 -1.34 -22.99
C LYS A 355 -27.54 -0.69 -23.40
N ILE A 356 -27.49 0.25 -24.33
CA ILE A 356 -28.69 0.88 -24.90
C ILE A 356 -29.17 0.01 -26.07
N LYS A 357 -30.43 -0.40 -26.04
CA LYS A 357 -31.10 -0.96 -27.22
C LYS A 357 -31.50 0.21 -28.12
N VAL A 358 -30.77 0.43 -29.20
CA VAL A 358 -31.18 1.41 -30.21
C VAL A 358 -32.30 0.76 -31.05
N SER A 359 -33.52 1.27 -30.92
CA SER A 359 -34.62 0.95 -31.81
C SER A 359 -34.39 1.64 -33.15
N GLY A 360 -33.55 1.05 -34.01
CA GLY A 360 -33.30 1.55 -35.37
C GLY A 360 -34.06 0.72 -36.39
N THR A 361 -34.63 1.40 -37.35
CA THR A 361 -35.39 0.84 -38.49
C THR A 361 -34.50 0.15 -39.52
N ASP A 362 -33.21 0.03 -39.32
CA ASP A 362 -32.29 -0.65 -40.24
C ASP A 362 -31.64 -1.88 -39.58
N SER A 363 -31.62 -2.93 -40.34
CA SER A 363 -31.42 -4.36 -40.14
C SER A 363 -30.14 -4.83 -39.42
N SER A 364 -29.59 -4.06 -38.50
CA SER A 364 -28.50 -4.48 -37.62
C SER A 364 -28.75 -4.01 -36.18
N PRO A 365 -28.89 -4.90 -35.19
CA PRO A 365 -29.03 -4.51 -33.80
C PRO A 365 -27.69 -4.00 -33.28
N GLY A 366 -27.44 -2.70 -33.48
CA GLY A 366 -26.30 -2.02 -32.88
C GLY A 366 -26.55 -1.82 -31.38
N SER A 367 -25.86 -2.54 -30.52
CA SER A 367 -25.85 -2.23 -29.12
C SER A 367 -24.84 -1.11 -28.86
N GLN A 368 -25.32 0.09 -28.57
CA GLN A 368 -24.45 1.19 -28.15
C GLN A 368 -24.19 1.07 -26.66
N VAL A 369 -22.91 1.16 -26.27
CA VAL A 369 -22.50 1.15 -24.86
C VAL A 369 -22.50 2.60 -24.36
N ARG A 370 -23.27 2.88 -23.32
CA ARG A 370 -23.25 4.15 -22.60
C ARG A 370 -22.30 4.01 -21.42
N VAL A 371 -21.35 4.94 -21.28
CA VAL A 371 -20.48 5.08 -20.11
C VAL A 371 -21.08 6.14 -19.20
N TRP A 372 -21.22 5.80 -17.91
CA TRP A 372 -21.70 6.72 -16.89
C TRP A 372 -20.50 7.38 -16.23
N PRO A 373 -20.46 8.73 -16.13
CA PRO A 373 -19.38 9.45 -15.46
C PRO A 373 -19.45 9.31 -13.94
N GLU A 374 -18.30 9.38 -13.28
CA GLU A 374 -18.18 9.44 -11.82
C GLU A 374 -18.59 10.82 -11.31
N PHE A 375 -19.23 10.87 -10.14
CA PHE A 375 -19.60 12.10 -9.47
C PHE A 375 -18.41 12.66 -8.67
N GLU A 376 -17.87 13.78 -9.09
CA GLU A 376 -16.80 14.52 -8.41
C GLU A 376 -17.38 15.80 -7.81
N SER A 377 -17.56 15.84 -6.49
CA SER A 377 -18.39 16.80 -5.75
C SER A 377 -18.12 18.28 -6.01
N PHE A 378 -16.94 18.66 -6.51
CA PHE A 378 -16.55 20.07 -6.66
C PHE A 378 -16.38 20.52 -8.11
N GLN A 379 -16.27 19.64 -9.09
CA GLN A 379 -16.06 19.99 -10.49
C GLN A 379 -17.36 20.24 -11.27
N HIS A 380 -18.49 19.73 -10.79
CA HIS A 380 -19.76 19.74 -11.54
C HIS A 380 -20.56 21.05 -11.42
N GLN A 381 -20.15 22.01 -10.58
CA GLN A 381 -20.88 23.30 -10.47
C GLN A 381 -20.91 24.09 -11.78
N MET A 382 -19.87 24.02 -12.61
CA MET A 382 -19.83 24.67 -13.92
C MET A 382 -20.67 23.93 -14.96
N GLU A 383 -20.76 22.60 -14.86
CA GLU A 383 -21.56 21.76 -15.76
C GLU A 383 -23.05 21.82 -15.42
N TYR A 384 -23.39 22.07 -14.15
CA TYR A 384 -24.76 22.23 -13.67
C TYR A 384 -25.55 23.26 -14.45
N SER A 385 -24.94 24.37 -14.84
CA SER A 385 -25.59 25.41 -15.64
C SER A 385 -25.82 25.03 -17.10
N ARG A 386 -25.09 24.02 -17.62
CA ARG A 386 -25.07 23.66 -19.03
C ARG A 386 -25.77 22.34 -19.37
N GLN A 387 -25.75 21.34 -18.46
CA GLN A 387 -26.24 19.99 -18.74
C GLN A 387 -27.00 19.39 -17.53
N ARG A 388 -28.24 19.83 -17.29
CA ARG A 388 -29.14 19.30 -16.23
C ARG A 388 -29.52 17.81 -16.41
N GLU A 389 -29.15 17.20 -17.54
CA GLU A 389 -29.63 15.86 -17.89
C GLU A 389 -28.63 14.72 -17.62
N VAL A 390 -27.38 15.04 -17.26
CA VAL A 390 -26.35 14.02 -17.02
C VAL A 390 -26.56 13.39 -15.65
N VAL A 391 -26.54 12.06 -15.63
CA VAL A 391 -26.57 11.26 -14.40
C VAL A 391 -25.18 10.72 -14.15
N TYR A 392 -24.72 10.91 -12.93
CA TYR A 392 -23.43 10.50 -12.42
C TYR A 392 -23.60 9.31 -11.46
N TRP A 393 -22.59 8.47 -11.36
CA TRP A 393 -22.56 7.45 -10.32
C TRP A 393 -21.62 7.86 -9.17
N HIS A 394 -21.99 7.45 -7.96
CA HIS A 394 -21.22 7.66 -6.75
C HIS A 394 -21.07 6.33 -6.00
N HIS A 395 -19.84 5.96 -5.64
CA HIS A 395 -19.55 4.75 -4.87
C HIS A 395 -19.53 5.10 -3.38
N ARG A 396 -20.30 4.40 -2.58
CA ARG A 396 -20.31 4.52 -1.12
C ARG A 396 -19.82 3.26 -0.47
N THR A 397 -19.08 3.43 0.63
CA THR A 397 -18.53 2.34 1.44
C THR A 397 -18.93 2.53 2.88
N LYS A 398 -19.39 1.45 3.53
CA LYS A 398 -19.73 1.43 4.96
C LYS A 398 -19.06 0.20 5.58
N THR A 399 -18.71 0.28 6.87
CA THR A 399 -18.23 -0.90 7.60
C THR A 399 -19.37 -1.90 7.70
N SER A 400 -19.09 -3.16 7.37
CA SER A 400 -20.09 -4.21 7.47
C SER A 400 -20.36 -4.59 8.92
N LEU A 401 -21.62 -4.76 9.25
CA LEU A 401 -22.07 -5.29 10.55
C LEU A 401 -22.11 -6.83 10.55
N PHE A 402 -22.10 -7.47 9.38
CA PHE A 402 -22.31 -8.92 9.24
C PHE A 402 -21.03 -9.69 9.02
N HIS A 403 -19.99 -9.05 8.52
CA HIS A 403 -18.71 -9.68 8.22
C HIS A 403 -17.56 -8.69 8.41
N TYR A 404 -16.37 -9.18 8.59
CA TYR A 404 -15.17 -8.36 8.64
C TYR A 404 -14.87 -7.78 7.25
N GLY A 405 -14.90 -6.45 7.12
CA GLY A 405 -14.68 -5.73 5.86
C GLY A 405 -15.70 -4.65 5.59
N LEU A 406 -15.81 -4.26 4.34
CA LEU A 406 -16.65 -3.16 3.88
C LEU A 406 -17.88 -3.66 3.11
N GLU A 407 -18.98 -2.93 3.23
CA GLU A 407 -20.14 -3.02 2.35
C GLU A 407 -20.08 -1.89 1.32
N HIS A 408 -20.40 -2.23 0.08
CA HIS A 408 -20.32 -1.31 -1.04
C HIS A 408 -21.71 -1.08 -1.65
N SER A 409 -22.00 0.17 -1.95
CA SER A 409 -23.20 0.58 -2.67
C SER A 409 -22.85 1.56 -3.77
N ILE A 410 -23.69 1.60 -4.81
CA ILE A 410 -23.62 2.56 -5.89
C ILE A 410 -24.90 3.41 -5.89
N ALA A 411 -24.73 4.72 -5.90
CA ALA A 411 -25.79 5.69 -6.01
C ALA A 411 -25.71 6.36 -7.39
N PHE A 412 -26.85 6.77 -7.91
CA PHE A 412 -26.95 7.56 -9.12
C PHE A 412 -27.56 8.91 -8.80
N VAL A 413 -26.90 9.99 -9.19
CA VAL A 413 -27.27 11.34 -8.86
C VAL A 413 -27.13 12.29 -10.06
N HIS A 414 -27.93 13.36 -10.08
CA HIS A 414 -27.69 14.47 -10.98
C HIS A 414 -26.57 15.38 -10.44
N ALA A 415 -26.12 16.35 -11.22
CA ALA A 415 -25.08 17.32 -10.81
C ALA A 415 -25.46 18.13 -9.54
N ASP A 416 -26.75 18.27 -9.25
CA ASP A 416 -27.29 18.94 -8.06
C ASP A 416 -27.47 18.00 -6.84
N GLY A 417 -27.05 16.73 -6.97
CA GLY A 417 -27.22 15.70 -5.94
C GLY A 417 -28.63 15.08 -5.87
N SER A 418 -29.58 15.52 -6.71
CA SER A 418 -30.91 14.94 -6.75
C SER A 418 -30.93 13.54 -7.35
N ILE A 419 -31.86 12.68 -6.88
CA ILE A 419 -31.99 11.30 -7.37
C ILE A 419 -32.73 11.31 -8.72
N PRO A 420 -32.17 10.68 -9.78
CA PRO A 420 -32.81 10.61 -11.08
C PRO A 420 -34.08 9.72 -11.03
N GLY A 421 -35.13 10.19 -11.69
CA GLY A 421 -36.37 9.41 -11.82
C GLY A 421 -36.19 8.13 -12.62
N SER A 422 -37.10 7.15 -12.43
CA SER A 422 -37.08 5.83 -13.11
C SER A 422 -37.03 5.91 -14.63
N SER A 423 -37.62 6.95 -15.23
CA SER A 423 -37.61 7.18 -16.69
C SER A 423 -36.23 7.40 -17.30
N ARG A 424 -35.23 7.75 -16.47
CA ARG A 424 -33.85 7.97 -16.94
C ARG A 424 -33.07 6.68 -17.13
N PHE A 425 -33.49 5.62 -16.51
CA PHE A 425 -32.81 4.32 -16.60
C PHE A 425 -33.34 3.42 -17.72
N ASN A 426 -34.56 3.69 -18.27
CA ASN A 426 -35.14 2.98 -19.42
C ASN A 426 -34.95 1.45 -19.39
N ASP A 427 -35.13 0.80 -18.24
CA ASP A 427 -34.81 -0.60 -17.98
C ASP A 427 -33.35 -1.00 -18.29
N ASP A 428 -32.44 -0.05 -18.22
CA ASP A 428 -31.01 -0.27 -18.43
C ASP A 428 -30.44 -1.27 -17.41
N VAL A 429 -29.70 -2.23 -17.90
CA VAL A 429 -28.89 -3.12 -17.06
C VAL A 429 -27.49 -2.51 -16.96
N ILE A 430 -27.14 -2.07 -15.76
CA ILE A 430 -25.84 -1.46 -15.49
C ILE A 430 -24.83 -2.55 -15.17
N THR A 431 -23.75 -2.56 -15.91
CA THR A 431 -22.59 -3.43 -15.70
C THR A 431 -21.43 -2.59 -15.16
N THR A 432 -20.88 -3.02 -14.04
CA THR A 432 -19.78 -2.31 -13.37
C THR A 432 -18.51 -3.14 -13.45
N SER A 433 -17.44 -2.57 -13.99
CA SER A 433 -16.10 -3.15 -13.93
C SER A 433 -15.43 -2.71 -12.63
N LEU A 434 -14.89 -3.66 -11.90
CA LEU A 434 -14.29 -3.49 -10.58
C LEU A 434 -12.83 -3.90 -10.60
N ILE A 435 -12.04 -3.29 -9.74
CA ILE A 435 -10.79 -3.86 -9.24
C ILE A 435 -11.11 -4.51 -7.90
N CYS A 436 -10.83 -5.81 -7.78
CA CYS A 436 -11.19 -6.62 -6.62
C CYS A 436 -9.97 -7.25 -5.96
N THR A 437 -10.16 -7.68 -4.71
CA THR A 437 -9.25 -8.54 -3.94
C THR A 437 -9.95 -9.87 -3.60
N ASN A 438 -9.19 -10.87 -3.17
CA ASN A 438 -9.75 -12.13 -2.67
C ASN A 438 -9.95 -12.15 -1.14
N ARG A 439 -10.15 -10.99 -0.49
CA ARG A 439 -10.36 -10.86 0.95
C ARG A 439 -9.28 -11.63 1.74
N MET A 440 -9.69 -12.45 2.72
CA MET A 440 -8.80 -13.24 3.59
C MET A 440 -8.27 -14.53 2.97
N ILE A 441 -8.73 -14.94 1.76
CA ILE A 441 -8.33 -16.21 1.16
C ILE A 441 -6.82 -16.27 0.89
N PRO A 442 -6.16 -15.22 0.37
CA PRO A 442 -4.72 -15.24 0.13
C PRO A 442 -3.87 -15.53 1.36
N ALA A 443 -4.30 -15.12 2.56
CA ALA A 443 -3.58 -15.36 3.80
C ALA A 443 -3.48 -16.85 4.19
N ARG A 444 -4.33 -17.71 3.59
CA ARG A 444 -4.31 -19.17 3.78
C ARG A 444 -3.33 -19.88 2.83
N LEU A 445 -2.83 -19.20 1.80
CA LEU A 445 -1.89 -19.77 0.84
C LEU A 445 -0.49 -19.95 1.43
N HIS A 446 0.17 -20.99 0.98
CA HIS A 446 1.56 -21.30 1.34
C HIS A 446 2.53 -20.90 0.23
N THR A 447 3.81 -20.98 0.53
CA THR A 447 4.87 -20.81 -0.45
C THR A 447 4.76 -21.89 -1.53
N GLY A 448 4.80 -21.48 -2.82
CA GLY A 448 4.67 -22.36 -3.97
C GLY A 448 3.25 -22.53 -4.53
N ASP A 449 2.21 -22.03 -3.85
CA ASP A 449 0.81 -22.19 -4.29
C ASP A 449 0.46 -21.28 -5.48
N ILE A 450 1.13 -20.14 -5.64
CA ILE A 450 0.90 -19.20 -6.73
C ILE A 450 1.87 -19.53 -7.86
N CYS A 451 1.42 -20.31 -8.83
CA CYS A 451 2.28 -20.85 -9.90
C CYS A 451 1.57 -21.02 -11.24
N VAL A 452 0.34 -20.50 -11.41
CA VAL A 452 -0.45 -20.65 -12.63
C VAL A 452 -0.57 -19.30 -13.33
N ALA A 453 -0.12 -19.23 -14.58
CA ALA A 453 -0.30 -18.06 -15.43
C ALA A 453 -1.76 -17.97 -15.93
N VAL A 454 -2.30 -16.76 -15.96
CA VAL A 454 -3.65 -16.48 -16.51
C VAL A 454 -3.51 -16.00 -17.95
N ASN A 455 -2.59 -15.09 -18.19
CA ASN A 455 -2.28 -14.54 -19.51
C ASN A 455 -1.05 -15.23 -20.11
N LYS A 456 -0.57 -14.75 -21.24
CA LYS A 456 0.65 -15.25 -21.92
C LYS A 456 1.87 -15.10 -21.00
N ASN A 457 2.16 -16.13 -20.22
CA ASN A 457 3.45 -16.21 -19.53
C ASN A 457 4.51 -16.67 -20.52
N PRO A 458 5.74 -16.11 -20.47
CA PRO A 458 6.80 -16.65 -21.31
C PRO A 458 7.00 -18.14 -21.00
N ALA A 459 6.88 -18.98 -22.01
CA ALA A 459 7.06 -20.44 -21.88
C ALA A 459 8.45 -20.82 -21.35
N VAL A 460 9.36 -19.85 -21.38
CA VAL A 460 10.78 -19.98 -21.03
C VAL A 460 11.06 -19.99 -19.52
N ALA A 461 10.07 -19.78 -18.66
CA ALA A 461 10.27 -19.80 -17.22
C ALA A 461 9.09 -20.43 -16.48
N SER A 462 9.36 -21.10 -15.36
CA SER A 462 8.36 -21.39 -14.32
C SER A 462 8.42 -20.33 -13.23
N PHE A 463 7.37 -20.19 -12.45
CA PHE A 463 7.37 -19.25 -11.33
C PHE A 463 6.58 -19.79 -10.14
N ARG A 464 6.91 -19.26 -8.97
CA ARG A 464 6.19 -19.54 -7.72
C ARG A 464 6.35 -18.38 -6.73
N ASN A 465 5.43 -18.27 -5.79
CA ASN A 465 5.65 -17.36 -4.66
C ASN A 465 6.68 -17.95 -3.70
N VAL A 466 7.60 -17.11 -3.25
CA VAL A 466 8.67 -17.46 -2.30
C VAL A 466 8.42 -16.97 -0.89
N THR A 467 7.45 -16.06 -0.72
CA THR A 467 6.95 -15.63 0.59
C THR A 467 5.49 -16.05 0.75
N ARG A 468 5.03 -16.15 1.99
CA ARG A 468 3.59 -16.28 2.25
C ARG A 468 2.91 -14.95 1.96
N PRO A 469 1.72 -14.94 1.32
CA PRO A 469 0.97 -13.71 1.15
C PRO A 469 0.63 -13.08 2.50
N THR A 470 0.72 -11.76 2.56
CA THR A 470 0.34 -11.00 3.76
C THR A 470 -1.16 -11.07 4.01
N GLN A 471 -1.57 -10.79 5.24
CA GLN A 471 -2.98 -10.59 5.55
C GLN A 471 -3.44 -9.26 4.94
N PRO A 472 -4.61 -9.21 4.29
CA PRO A 472 -5.19 -7.95 3.86
C PRO A 472 -5.62 -7.13 5.07
N LEU A 473 -5.59 -5.80 4.93
CA LEU A 473 -5.96 -4.87 5.98
C LEU A 473 -7.08 -3.97 5.45
N TRP A 474 -8.09 -3.70 6.28
CA TRP A 474 -9.17 -2.78 5.94
C TRP A 474 -8.88 -1.39 6.49
N PRO A 475 -9.38 -0.33 5.85
CA PRO A 475 -9.23 1.02 6.38
C PRO A 475 -9.92 1.15 7.75
N VAL A 476 -9.36 1.98 8.60
CA VAL A 476 -10.00 2.37 9.84
C VAL A 476 -10.98 3.48 9.52
N THR A 477 -12.25 3.26 9.85
CA THR A 477 -13.36 4.21 9.55
C THR A 477 -13.70 5.10 10.76
N ASP A 478 -12.74 5.34 11.64
CA ASP A 478 -12.90 6.21 12.80
C ASP A 478 -12.81 7.68 12.38
N GLY A 479 -13.84 8.46 12.72
CA GLY A 479 -13.95 9.87 12.35
C GLY A 479 -12.80 10.72 12.88
N ASP A 480 -12.31 10.47 14.09
CA ASP A 480 -11.20 11.20 14.70
C ASP A 480 -9.89 10.99 13.91
N MET A 481 -9.66 9.76 13.43
CA MET A 481 -8.51 9.47 12.56
C MET A 481 -8.63 10.15 11.20
N HIS A 482 -9.83 10.25 10.63
CA HIS A 482 -10.05 10.95 9.37
C HIS A 482 -9.77 12.45 9.48
N TRP A 483 -10.21 13.09 10.55
CA TRP A 483 -9.91 14.51 10.79
C TRP A 483 -8.42 14.75 11.05
N SER A 484 -7.76 13.86 11.77
CA SER A 484 -6.31 13.91 11.97
C SER A 484 -5.56 13.80 10.64
N LEU A 485 -6.00 12.91 9.74
CA LEU A 485 -5.43 12.77 8.40
C LEU A 485 -5.64 14.03 7.56
N ILE A 486 -6.87 14.54 7.47
CA ILE A 486 -7.20 15.75 6.70
C ILE A 486 -6.38 16.94 7.23
N SER A 487 -6.29 17.08 8.56
CA SER A 487 -5.43 18.08 9.19
C SER A 487 -3.98 17.91 8.78
N ALA A 488 -3.45 16.69 8.86
CA ALA A 488 -2.06 16.39 8.49
C ALA A 488 -1.75 16.70 7.03
N MET A 489 -2.69 16.44 6.11
CA MET A 489 -2.53 16.75 4.69
C MET A 489 -2.65 18.24 4.36
N ASN A 490 -3.34 19.01 5.19
CA ASN A 490 -3.44 20.47 5.07
C ASN A 490 -2.32 21.23 5.80
N LEU A 491 -1.42 20.51 6.51
CA LEU A 491 -0.32 21.12 7.24
C LEU A 491 0.65 21.78 6.26
N ASN A 492 0.86 23.06 6.47
CA ASN A 492 1.96 23.78 5.86
C ASN A 492 3.29 23.21 6.37
N TYR A 493 4.32 23.31 5.55
CA TYR A 493 5.71 22.99 5.86
C TYR A 493 6.12 23.34 7.33
N LEU A 494 5.67 24.50 7.86
CA LEU A 494 5.98 24.95 9.23
C LEU A 494 5.48 24.00 10.34
N SER A 495 4.45 23.23 10.09
CA SER A 495 3.87 22.31 11.06
C SER A 495 4.66 20.99 11.20
N LEU A 496 5.40 20.58 10.15
CA LEU A 496 6.30 19.42 10.21
C LEU A 496 7.60 19.67 10.97
N LEU A 497 7.84 20.91 11.40
CA LEU A 497 8.98 21.27 12.24
C LEU A 497 8.82 20.75 13.67
N ASP A 498 7.63 20.26 14.02
CA ASP A 498 7.35 19.72 15.34
C ASP A 498 7.39 18.19 15.35
N ARG A 499 8.15 17.64 16.30
CA ARG A 499 8.32 16.20 16.50
C ARG A 499 6.98 15.48 16.70
N GLU A 500 6.09 16.04 17.52
CA GLU A 500 4.82 15.40 17.87
C GLU A 500 3.90 15.31 16.67
N THR A 501 3.87 16.34 15.86
CA THR A 501 3.11 16.38 14.61
C THR A 501 3.61 15.33 13.61
N LEU A 502 4.93 15.20 13.45
CA LEU A 502 5.51 14.14 12.61
C LEU A 502 5.10 12.74 13.10
N ILE A 503 5.19 12.47 14.39
CA ILE A 503 4.81 11.19 14.99
C ILE A 503 3.32 10.91 14.77
N GLN A 504 2.44 11.90 14.92
CA GLN A 504 1.01 11.74 14.64
C GLN A 504 0.74 11.37 13.18
N ILE A 505 1.41 12.05 12.25
CA ILE A 505 1.31 11.74 10.82
C ILE A 505 1.74 10.30 10.57
N LEU A 506 2.91 9.90 11.03
CA LEU A 506 3.42 8.53 10.83
C LEU A 506 2.49 7.47 11.42
N ARG A 507 1.88 7.72 12.59
CA ARG A 507 0.87 6.82 13.19
C ARG A 507 -0.37 6.65 12.32
N THR A 508 -0.78 7.69 11.61
CA THR A 508 -1.94 7.61 10.70
C THR A 508 -1.68 6.66 9.52
N PHE A 509 -0.42 6.48 9.13
CA PHE A 509 -0.02 5.55 8.06
C PHE A 509 0.20 4.11 8.55
N ASP A 510 0.33 3.89 9.87
CA ASP A 510 0.55 2.56 10.46
C ASP A 510 -0.75 1.76 10.57
N LEU A 511 -1.31 1.41 9.42
CA LEU A 511 -2.51 0.57 9.35
C LEU A 511 -2.33 -0.82 10.00
N PRO A 512 -1.18 -1.53 9.83
CA PRO A 512 -0.93 -2.78 10.56
C PRO A 512 -0.97 -2.62 12.09
N GLY A 513 -0.47 -1.50 12.61
CA GLY A 513 -0.56 -1.17 14.03
C GLY A 513 -2.00 -0.97 14.51
N ALA A 514 -2.88 -0.38 13.68
CA ALA A 514 -4.28 -0.20 14.01
C ALA A 514 -5.04 -1.54 14.17
N HIS A 515 -4.62 -2.59 13.45
CA HIS A 515 -5.28 -3.91 13.47
C HIS A 515 -4.66 -4.91 14.46
N HIS A 516 -3.37 -4.75 14.80
CA HIS A 516 -2.64 -5.70 15.64
C HIS A 516 -2.00 -5.03 16.85
N PRO A 517 -2.50 -5.26 18.08
CA PRO A 517 -2.02 -4.60 19.30
C PRO A 517 -0.51 -4.76 19.55
N GLN A 518 0.08 -5.90 19.19
CA GLN A 518 1.53 -6.12 19.33
C GLN A 518 2.34 -5.25 18.36
N ARG A 519 1.90 -5.17 17.10
CA ARG A 519 2.52 -4.29 16.10
C ARG A 519 2.36 -2.83 16.47
N ALA A 520 1.18 -2.43 16.95
CA ALA A 520 0.94 -1.08 17.47
C ALA A 520 1.93 -0.67 18.56
N ARG A 521 2.22 -1.60 19.49
CA ARG A 521 3.17 -1.35 20.57
C ARG A 521 4.60 -1.16 20.05
N LEU A 522 5.05 -2.04 19.16
CA LEU A 522 6.38 -1.95 18.56
C LEU A 522 6.52 -0.68 17.70
N SER A 523 5.56 -0.39 16.85
CA SER A 523 5.55 0.83 16.02
C SER A 523 5.58 2.08 16.89
N ARG A 524 4.77 2.14 17.95
CA ARG A 524 4.77 3.25 18.89
C ARG A 524 6.14 3.44 19.54
N GLN A 525 6.79 2.37 19.98
CA GLN A 525 8.12 2.44 20.58
C GLN A 525 9.16 2.99 19.58
N LYS A 526 9.11 2.56 18.30
CA LYS A 526 10.00 3.05 17.24
C LYS A 526 9.75 4.54 16.92
N LEU A 527 8.50 4.95 16.83
CA LEU A 527 8.17 6.36 16.59
C LEU A 527 8.53 7.26 17.79
N ASP A 528 8.33 6.79 19.01
CA ASP A 528 8.69 7.52 20.22
C ASP A 528 10.22 7.62 20.41
N ALA A 529 11.01 6.75 19.75
CA ALA A 529 12.47 6.81 19.73
C ALA A 529 13.03 7.97 18.89
N ILE A 530 12.22 8.66 18.10
CA ILE A 530 12.58 9.95 17.51
C ILE A 530 12.61 10.97 18.63
N GLU A 531 13.79 11.26 19.19
CA GLU A 531 13.92 12.12 20.38
C GLU A 531 13.82 13.60 20.04
N LYS A 532 14.40 14.00 18.91
CA LYS A 532 14.49 15.41 18.50
C LYS A 532 14.37 15.56 16.99
N LEU A 533 13.74 16.64 16.57
CA LEU A 533 13.66 17.08 15.18
C LEU A 533 14.07 18.55 15.12
N GLU A 534 15.01 18.89 14.25
CA GLU A 534 15.37 20.25 13.90
C GLU A 534 15.35 20.46 12.40
N THR A 535 14.72 21.52 11.94
CA THR A 535 14.75 21.91 10.53
C THR A 535 15.30 23.32 10.40
N LYS A 536 16.25 23.49 9.49
CA LYS A 536 16.91 24.78 9.22
C LYS A 536 16.82 25.10 7.74
N PRO A 537 16.56 26.36 7.36
CA PRO A 537 16.69 26.78 5.98
C PRO A 537 18.19 26.76 5.60
N VAL A 538 18.47 26.27 4.41
CA VAL A 538 19.83 26.19 3.86
C VAL A 538 19.79 26.71 2.43
N ASP A 539 20.75 27.60 2.11
CA ASP A 539 20.92 28.12 0.75
C ASP A 539 22.10 27.42 0.07
N ARG A 540 21.92 26.97 -1.15
CA ARG A 540 22.96 26.32 -1.95
C ARG A 540 23.02 26.89 -3.35
N LEU A 541 24.21 26.91 -3.94
CA LEU A 541 24.41 27.31 -5.31
C LEU A 541 24.23 26.10 -6.23
N PHE A 542 23.15 26.10 -7.00
CA PHE A 542 22.92 25.11 -8.06
C PHE A 542 23.16 25.76 -9.42
N LYS A 543 24.19 25.30 -10.14
CA LYS A 543 24.60 25.90 -11.44
C LYS A 543 24.77 27.42 -11.39
N GLY A 544 25.28 27.95 -10.27
CA GLY A 544 25.49 29.38 -10.09
C GLY A 544 24.26 30.19 -9.65
N VAL A 545 23.11 29.55 -9.48
CA VAL A 545 21.87 30.20 -8.98
C VAL A 545 21.67 29.76 -7.52
N PRO A 546 21.43 30.68 -6.56
CA PRO A 546 21.10 30.33 -5.20
C PRO A 546 19.72 29.67 -5.15
N VAL A 547 19.66 28.43 -4.72
CA VAL A 547 18.43 27.67 -4.46
C VAL A 547 18.27 27.52 -2.97
N ARG A 548 17.12 27.92 -2.46
CA ARG A 548 16.77 27.79 -1.05
C ARG A 548 16.23 26.39 -0.80
N GLY A 549 16.75 25.73 0.22
CA GLY A 549 16.35 24.39 0.64
C GLY A 549 16.09 24.32 2.13
N LEU A 550 15.80 23.12 2.56
CA LEU A 550 15.51 22.77 3.94
C LEU A 550 16.35 21.57 4.35
N ALA A 551 17.04 21.70 5.46
CA ALA A 551 17.78 20.61 6.08
C ALA A 551 17.08 20.20 7.37
N THR A 552 16.58 18.98 7.41
CA THR A 552 15.99 18.37 8.60
C THR A 552 16.96 17.40 9.22
N THR A 553 17.22 17.56 10.53
CA THR A 553 18.03 16.63 11.31
C THR A 553 17.14 15.93 12.33
N LEU A 554 17.18 14.60 12.35
CA LEU A 554 16.50 13.75 13.30
C LEU A 554 17.51 13.07 14.23
N TRP A 555 17.24 13.05 15.52
CA TRP A 555 17.98 12.28 16.51
C TRP A 555 17.12 11.07 16.89
N ILE A 556 17.66 9.88 16.66
CA ILE A 556 16.92 8.62 16.86
C ILE A 556 17.71 7.74 17.84
N ARG A 557 17.00 7.23 18.85
CA ARG A 557 17.52 6.22 19.77
C ARG A 557 17.38 4.82 19.14
N PRO A 558 18.45 4.01 19.14
CA PRO A 558 18.45 2.72 18.42
C PRO A 558 17.68 1.60 19.12
N ASP A 559 17.49 1.64 20.45
CA ASP A 559 16.95 0.52 21.26
C ASP A 559 15.71 -0.22 20.68
N PRO A 560 14.66 0.49 20.16
CA PRO A 560 13.47 -0.20 19.66
C PRO A 560 13.64 -0.78 18.26
N PHE A 561 14.71 -0.42 17.56
CA PHE A 561 14.99 -0.90 16.22
C PHE A 561 15.78 -2.19 16.26
N ILE A 562 15.59 -3.04 15.25
CA ILE A 562 16.31 -4.31 15.13
C ILE A 562 17.81 -4.07 14.95
N CYS A 563 18.15 -3.05 14.14
CA CYS A 563 19.53 -2.64 13.85
C CYS A 563 19.57 -1.27 13.18
N GLU A 564 20.77 -0.74 12.97
CA GLU A 564 20.99 0.53 12.27
C GLU A 564 20.45 0.56 10.83
N GLY A 565 20.44 -0.60 10.17
CA GLY A 565 19.85 -0.73 8.82
C GLY A 565 18.36 -0.47 8.78
N GLU A 566 17.61 -0.78 9.84
CA GLU A 566 16.20 -0.42 9.92
C GLU A 566 16.01 1.09 10.08
N ILE A 567 16.86 1.75 10.86
CA ILE A 567 16.85 3.22 10.98
C ILE A 567 17.18 3.87 9.63
N TYR A 568 18.15 3.31 8.91
CA TYR A 568 18.53 3.80 7.58
C TYR A 568 17.40 3.65 6.57
N LEU A 569 16.71 2.51 6.54
CA LEU A 569 15.54 2.31 5.68
C LEU A 569 14.41 3.32 6.02
N LEU A 570 14.11 3.50 7.30
CA LEU A 570 13.15 4.52 7.74
C LEU A 570 13.59 5.92 7.28
N GLY A 571 14.86 6.24 7.40
CA GLY A 571 15.43 7.51 6.91
C GLY A 571 15.26 7.70 5.42
N THR A 572 15.48 6.64 4.63
CA THR A 572 15.27 6.67 3.18
C THR A 572 13.80 6.96 2.85
N VAL A 573 12.87 6.31 3.54
CA VAL A 573 11.42 6.57 3.41
C VAL A 573 11.07 8.00 3.78
N LEU A 574 11.58 8.49 4.91
CA LEU A 574 11.35 9.86 5.38
C LEU A 574 11.97 10.91 4.45
N SER A 575 13.12 10.62 3.85
CA SER A 575 13.76 11.52 2.86
C SER A 575 12.84 11.74 1.65
N HIS A 576 12.15 10.69 1.18
CA HIS A 576 11.14 10.81 0.12
C HIS A 576 9.87 11.51 0.59
N PHE A 577 9.48 11.31 1.83
CA PHE A 577 8.33 11.96 2.43
C PHE A 577 8.54 13.46 2.61
N PHE A 578 9.65 13.90 3.17
CA PHE A 578 9.93 15.32 3.39
C PHE A 578 10.09 16.12 2.09
N ALA A 579 10.53 15.48 1.00
CA ALA A 579 10.59 16.13 -0.31
C ALA A 579 9.24 16.65 -0.81
N LEU A 580 8.12 16.10 -0.31
CA LEU A 580 6.76 16.57 -0.65
C LEU A 580 6.47 17.99 -0.16
N TYR A 581 7.08 18.38 0.93
CA TYR A 581 6.86 19.67 1.58
C TYR A 581 7.83 20.75 1.10
N ALA A 582 8.79 20.38 0.26
CA ALA A 582 9.63 21.35 -0.43
C ALA A 582 8.91 21.87 -1.68
N SER A 583 8.97 23.17 -1.94
CA SER A 583 8.40 23.76 -3.15
C SER A 583 9.15 23.31 -4.42
N ILE A 584 8.54 23.43 -5.60
CA ILE A 584 9.13 23.01 -6.89
C ILE A 584 10.54 23.60 -7.14
N ASN A 585 10.81 24.80 -6.65
CA ASN A 585 12.10 25.46 -6.78
C ASN A 585 12.97 25.36 -5.53
N SER A 586 12.69 24.40 -4.67
CA SER A 586 13.37 24.18 -3.40
C SER A 586 13.81 22.73 -3.31
N TYR A 587 14.72 22.43 -2.42
CA TYR A 587 15.15 21.05 -2.15
C TYR A 587 15.05 20.75 -0.64
N HIS A 588 15.01 19.48 -0.33
CA HIS A 588 15.06 18.97 1.03
C HIS A 588 16.23 18.00 1.18
N CYS A 589 17.00 18.16 2.27
CA CYS A 589 17.98 17.17 2.72
C CYS A 589 17.63 16.67 4.11
N LEU A 590 17.81 15.38 4.30
CA LEU A 590 17.59 14.70 5.57
C LEU A 590 18.93 14.22 6.13
N LYS A 591 19.10 14.42 7.42
CA LYS A 591 20.18 13.87 8.22
C LYS A 591 19.60 13.14 9.41
N ILE A 592 20.05 11.91 9.68
CA ILE A 592 19.67 11.17 10.88
C ILE A 592 20.94 10.92 11.69
N ILE A 593 20.85 11.14 12.99
CA ILE A 593 21.92 10.94 13.96
C ILE A 593 21.45 9.88 14.95
N ASN A 594 22.20 8.79 15.07
CA ASN A 594 22.02 7.81 16.13
C ASN A 594 22.51 8.42 17.45
N THR A 595 21.64 8.50 18.46
CA THR A 595 21.98 9.17 19.73
C THR A 595 23.02 8.42 20.56
N GLU A 596 23.19 7.12 20.36
CA GLU A 596 24.16 6.30 21.10
C GLU A 596 25.50 6.23 20.38
N SER A 597 25.52 5.79 19.11
CA SER A 597 26.77 5.64 18.34
C SER A 597 27.31 6.96 17.81
N GLN A 598 26.50 8.03 17.80
CA GLN A 598 26.79 9.33 17.17
C GLN A 598 27.06 9.19 15.67
N GLU A 599 26.75 8.05 15.07
CA GLU A 599 26.83 7.84 13.62
C GLU A 599 25.74 8.68 12.94
N ALA A 600 26.09 9.31 11.83
CA ALA A 600 25.20 10.21 11.11
C ALA A 600 25.10 9.76 9.65
N TRP A 601 23.88 9.63 9.14
CA TRP A 601 23.59 9.37 7.75
C TRP A 601 22.94 10.57 7.11
N GLU A 602 23.38 10.91 5.89
CA GLU A 602 22.89 12.05 5.12
C GLU A 602 22.35 11.55 3.78
N TRP A 603 21.09 11.85 3.48
CA TRP A 603 20.49 11.52 2.19
C TRP A 603 20.73 12.64 1.19
N GLN A 604 20.94 12.25 -0.05
CA GLN A 604 21.07 13.20 -1.16
C GLN A 604 19.85 14.13 -1.25
N GLU A 605 20.11 15.32 -1.73
CA GLU A 605 19.10 16.37 -1.89
C GLU A 605 18.00 15.91 -2.86
N LYS A 606 16.76 16.09 -2.43
CA LYS A 606 15.59 15.81 -3.25
C LYS A 606 14.88 17.10 -3.58
N MET A 607 14.67 17.33 -4.88
CA MET A 607 13.89 18.49 -5.34
C MET A 607 12.44 18.35 -4.92
N GLY A 608 11.87 19.46 -4.48
CA GLY A 608 10.47 19.53 -4.11
C GLY A 608 9.54 19.35 -5.32
N GLN A 609 8.38 18.76 -5.05
CA GLN A 609 7.35 18.50 -6.07
C GLN A 609 6.07 19.31 -5.82
N HIS A 610 6.03 20.11 -4.75
CA HIS A 610 4.85 20.88 -4.39
C HIS A 610 4.76 22.17 -5.20
N ALA A 611 3.65 22.37 -5.92
CA ALA A 611 3.37 23.65 -6.58
C ALA A 611 3.12 24.72 -5.49
N LEU A 612 3.75 25.88 -5.64
CA LEU A 612 3.39 27.05 -4.84
C LEU A 612 1.95 27.44 -5.20
N ILE A 613 1.04 27.28 -4.25
CA ILE A 613 -0.34 27.78 -4.36
C ILE A 613 -0.36 29.22 -3.90
#